data_6289c0dd04e4a2f9540bc0384a73c166
#
_entry.id   6289c0dd04e4a2f9540bc0384a73c166
#
_cell.length_a   1.000
_cell.length_b   1.000
_cell.length_c   1.000
_cell.angle_alpha   90.00
_cell.angle_beta   90.00
_cell.angle_gamma   90.00
#
_symmetry.space_group_name_H-M   'P 1'
#
loop_
_entity.id
_entity.type
_entity.pdbx_description
1 polymer ?
#
loop_
_entity_poly.entity_id
_entity_poly.type
_entity_poly.pdbx_seq_one_letter_code
_entity_poly.pdbx_strand_id
1 'polypeptide(L)'
;MGDTTLNRIFERASLCRAFEEECARRIESKDIKFPTYLSIGQEYIPATVSVWLEDQEIIDRQIFIQHRGHSQYLCFGGDLDALVLELLGDPRGCANGMGGSASIQSILANIYGHDGMLGSQVPIAVGACFANRKPTLCFAGDAAMEEDYVLASLGWAGTHRLPILFIVEDNNLSVLTEKKVRRSWDAI
;
A
#
# COMPACT_ATOMS: atom_id res chain seq x y z
N MET A 1 -14.99 -4.16 28.59
CA MET A 1 -15.64 -4.55 27.32
C MET A 1 -14.51 -4.71 26.32
N GLY A 2 -14.31 -5.93 25.82
CA GLY A 2 -13.20 -6.19 24.90
C GLY A 2 -13.36 -5.33 23.66
N ASP A 3 -12.26 -4.71 23.26
CA ASP A 3 -12.15 -4.02 22.01
C ASP A 3 -12.43 -5.03 20.90
N THR A 4 -13.54 -4.89 20.23
CA THR A 4 -13.89 -5.85 19.20
C THR A 4 -12.98 -5.62 17.99
N THR A 5 -12.62 -6.68 17.28
CA THR A 5 -11.86 -6.60 16.02
C THR A 5 -12.42 -5.51 15.10
N LEU A 6 -13.75 -5.38 15.04
CA LEU A 6 -14.43 -4.35 14.24
C LEU A 6 -14.10 -2.93 14.71
N ASN A 7 -14.00 -2.67 16.02
CA ASN A 7 -13.63 -1.35 16.53
C ASN A 7 -12.20 -0.98 16.11
N ARG A 8 -11.25 -1.91 16.24
CA ARG A 8 -9.86 -1.69 15.81
C ARG A 8 -9.76 -1.38 14.31
N ILE A 9 -10.51 -2.12 13.49
CA ILE A 9 -10.58 -1.86 12.03
C ILE A 9 -11.15 -0.47 11.79
N PHE A 10 -12.27 -0.12 12.45
CA PHE A 10 -12.92 1.17 12.28
C PHE A 10 -12.02 2.33 12.71
N GLU A 11 -11.32 2.22 13.83
CA GLU A 11 -10.38 3.24 14.32
C GLU A 11 -9.24 3.48 13.32
N ARG A 12 -8.62 2.41 12.80
CA ARG A 12 -7.56 2.53 11.79
C ARG A 12 -8.06 3.15 10.49
N ALA A 13 -9.20 2.67 9.99
CA ALA A 13 -9.78 3.21 8.78
C ALA A 13 -10.17 4.70 8.95
N SER A 14 -10.70 5.07 10.13
CA SER A 14 -11.06 6.45 10.43
C SER A 14 -9.84 7.38 10.52
N LEU A 15 -8.74 6.90 11.12
CA LEU A 15 -7.47 7.65 11.12
C LEU A 15 -6.98 7.88 9.69
N CYS A 16 -6.95 6.84 8.87
CA CYS A 16 -6.54 6.95 7.47
C CYS A 16 -7.43 7.91 6.70
N ARG A 17 -8.76 7.84 6.87
CA ARG A 17 -9.70 8.74 6.23
C ARG A 17 -9.45 10.20 6.63
N ALA A 18 -9.28 10.47 7.93
CA ALA A 18 -9.02 11.82 8.41
C ALA A 18 -7.70 12.38 7.86
N PHE A 19 -6.67 11.54 7.78
CA PHE A 19 -5.39 11.90 7.16
C PHE A 19 -5.56 12.26 5.67
N GLU A 20 -6.24 11.42 4.90
CA GLU A 20 -6.44 11.65 3.47
C GLU A 20 -7.28 12.91 3.17
N GLU A 21 -8.30 13.17 3.98
CA GLU A 21 -9.11 14.37 3.87
C GLU A 21 -8.31 15.64 4.20
N GLU A 22 -7.39 15.58 5.16
CA GLU A 22 -6.46 16.68 5.42
C GLU A 22 -5.47 16.85 4.27
N CYS A 23 -4.94 15.76 3.71
CA CYS A 23 -4.09 15.82 2.52
C CYS A 23 -4.81 16.51 1.35
N ALA A 24 -6.09 16.17 1.11
CA ALA A 24 -6.88 16.82 0.06
C ALA A 24 -6.96 18.35 0.28
N ARG A 25 -7.23 18.79 1.51
CA ARG A 25 -7.25 20.23 1.85
C ARG A 25 -5.89 20.90 1.64
N ARG A 26 -4.78 20.21 1.97
CA ARG A 26 -3.41 20.74 1.79
C ARG A 26 -2.97 20.77 0.33
N ILE A 27 -3.53 19.92 -0.50
CA ILE A 27 -3.33 19.99 -1.96
C ILE A 27 -4.06 21.22 -2.51
N GLU A 28 -5.31 21.47 -2.11
CA GLU A 28 -6.07 22.63 -2.53
C GLU A 28 -5.41 23.94 -2.09
N SER A 29 -4.87 24.02 -0.86
CA SER A 29 -4.12 25.17 -0.35
C SER A 29 -2.72 25.31 -0.95
N LYS A 30 -2.24 24.32 -1.72
CA LYS A 30 -0.90 24.26 -2.31
C LYS A 30 0.24 24.12 -1.29
N ASP A 31 -0.05 23.65 -0.09
CA ASP A 31 0.97 23.28 0.89
C ASP A 31 1.70 22.02 0.44
N ILE A 32 0.95 21.01 -0.07
CA ILE A 32 1.49 19.83 -0.74
C ILE A 32 1.65 20.16 -2.23
N LYS A 33 2.88 20.04 -2.75
CA LYS A 33 3.23 20.50 -4.11
C LYS A 33 3.54 19.38 -5.09
N PHE A 34 3.58 18.14 -4.63
CA PHE A 34 3.82 16.99 -5.53
C PHE A 34 2.51 16.35 -5.95
N PRO A 35 2.55 15.54 -7.02
CA PRO A 35 1.48 14.61 -7.34
C PRO A 35 1.19 13.71 -6.15
N THR A 36 -0.04 13.75 -5.64
CA THR A 36 -0.47 13.00 -4.47
C THR A 36 -1.58 12.05 -4.84
N TYR A 37 -1.44 10.81 -4.42
CA TYR A 37 -2.36 9.72 -4.76
C TYR A 37 -3.15 9.31 -3.52
N LEU A 38 -4.33 9.88 -3.38
CA LEU A 38 -5.19 9.63 -2.23
C LEU A 38 -5.84 8.25 -2.30
N SER A 39 -5.94 7.59 -1.15
CA SER A 39 -6.59 6.28 -0.99
C SER A 39 -8.01 6.37 -0.40
N ILE A 40 -8.66 7.53 -0.51
CA ILE A 40 -10.03 7.76 -0.01
C ILE A 40 -10.98 6.69 -0.56
N GLY A 41 -11.65 5.97 0.33
CA GLY A 41 -12.55 4.87 0.00
C GLY A 41 -11.92 3.48 0.03
N GLN A 42 -10.60 3.37 0.19
CA GLN A 42 -9.86 2.09 0.23
C GLN A 42 -9.30 1.77 1.63
N GLU A 43 -9.52 2.60 2.63
CA GLU A 43 -8.93 2.53 3.97
C GLU A 43 -9.24 1.22 4.70
N TYR A 44 -10.41 0.64 4.46
CA TYR A 44 -10.83 -0.59 5.13
C TYR A 44 -10.02 -1.82 4.72
N ILE A 45 -9.44 -1.83 3.52
CA ILE A 45 -8.61 -2.95 3.05
C ILE A 45 -7.36 -3.10 3.93
N PRO A 46 -6.44 -2.11 3.99
CA PRO A 46 -5.26 -2.22 4.83
C PRO A 46 -5.59 -2.27 6.33
N ALA A 47 -6.65 -1.58 6.79
CA ALA A 47 -7.08 -1.64 8.18
C ALA A 47 -7.49 -3.06 8.58
N THR A 48 -8.30 -3.73 7.76
CA THR A 48 -8.74 -5.11 8.02
C THR A 48 -7.56 -6.08 8.01
N VAL A 49 -6.71 -6.01 7.00
CA VAL A 49 -5.56 -6.92 6.87
C VAL A 49 -4.57 -6.71 8.01
N SER A 50 -4.31 -5.47 8.43
CA SER A 50 -3.39 -5.19 9.53
C SER A 50 -3.90 -5.75 10.88
N VAL A 51 -5.18 -5.59 11.17
CA VAL A 51 -5.80 -6.15 12.38
C VAL A 51 -5.81 -7.67 12.34
N TRP A 52 -6.14 -8.26 11.18
CA TRP A 52 -6.11 -9.72 11.01
C TRP A 52 -4.72 -10.29 11.26
N LEU A 53 -3.65 -9.67 10.74
CA LEU A 53 -2.29 -10.15 10.97
C LEU A 53 -1.88 -10.08 12.45
N GLU A 54 -2.30 -9.04 13.16
CA GLU A 54 -2.07 -8.94 14.61
C GLU A 54 -2.81 -10.05 15.38
N ASP A 55 -4.07 -10.31 15.02
CA ASP A 55 -4.87 -11.38 15.64
C ASP A 55 -4.28 -12.79 15.35
N GLN A 56 -3.54 -12.94 14.27
CA GLN A 56 -2.79 -14.17 13.93
C GLN A 56 -1.35 -14.17 14.46
N GLU A 57 -0.94 -13.14 15.21
CA GLU A 57 0.42 -12.97 15.74
C GLU A 57 1.53 -13.00 14.66
N ILE A 58 1.19 -12.62 13.43
CA ILE A 58 2.13 -12.52 12.32
C ILE A 58 2.83 -11.15 12.38
N ILE A 59 3.87 -11.06 13.20
CA ILE A 59 4.57 -9.80 13.49
C ILE A 59 5.79 -9.62 12.58
N ASP A 60 6.63 -10.67 12.42
CA ASP A 60 7.82 -10.62 11.56
C ASP A 60 7.43 -10.83 10.09
N ARG A 61 6.99 -9.74 9.46
CA ARG A 61 6.50 -9.68 8.09
C ARG A 61 7.18 -8.56 7.31
N GLN A 62 7.06 -8.59 5.99
CA GLN A 62 7.47 -7.51 5.09
C GLN A 62 6.30 -7.10 4.19
N ILE A 63 6.20 -5.81 3.91
CA ILE A 63 5.03 -5.24 3.26
C ILE A 63 5.49 -4.38 2.09
N PHE A 64 5.01 -4.72 0.90
CA PHE A 64 5.26 -3.96 -0.32
C PHE A 64 3.98 -3.22 -0.70
N ILE A 65 4.06 -1.89 -0.64
CA ILE A 65 2.90 -1.02 -0.85
C ILE A 65 2.88 -0.45 -2.27
N GLN A 66 1.70 -0.07 -2.72
CA GLN A 66 1.52 0.59 -4.01
C GLN A 66 1.62 2.12 -3.89
N HIS A 67 1.50 2.84 -5.03
CA HIS A 67 1.58 4.30 -5.09
C HIS A 67 0.47 5.04 -4.30
N ARG A 68 -0.69 4.43 -4.04
CA ARG A 68 -1.75 4.92 -3.13
C ARG A 68 -1.55 4.36 -1.72
N GLY A 69 -0.34 4.48 -1.20
CA GLY A 69 0.13 3.72 -0.05
C GLY A 69 -0.08 4.35 1.32
N HIS A 70 -0.71 5.53 1.45
CA HIS A 70 -0.81 6.22 2.74
C HIS A 70 -1.52 5.37 3.80
N SER A 71 -2.70 4.82 3.47
CA SER A 71 -3.44 3.97 4.40
C SER A 71 -2.69 2.67 4.71
N GLN A 72 -2.00 2.09 3.73
CA GLN A 72 -1.14 0.93 3.93
C GLN A 72 0.01 1.27 4.89
N TYR A 73 0.71 2.38 4.64
CA TYR A 73 1.81 2.84 5.49
C TYR A 73 1.36 3.04 6.94
N LEU A 74 0.25 3.75 7.17
CA LEU A 74 -0.26 4.04 8.51
C LEU A 74 -0.78 2.77 9.22
N CYS A 75 -1.55 1.93 8.55
CA CYS A 75 -2.13 0.72 9.14
C CYS A 75 -1.07 -0.30 9.57
N PHE A 76 0.08 -0.33 8.93
CA PHE A 76 1.14 -1.29 9.22
C PHE A 76 2.27 -0.74 10.10
N GLY A 77 2.09 0.45 10.68
CA GLY A 77 2.98 1.02 11.70
C GLY A 77 4.02 1.99 11.14
N GLY A 78 3.78 2.57 9.97
CA GLY A 78 4.54 3.71 9.50
C GLY A 78 4.31 4.94 10.40
N ASP A 79 5.33 5.74 10.58
CA ASP A 79 5.30 6.94 11.42
C ASP A 79 4.50 8.06 10.75
N LEU A 80 3.46 8.55 11.43
CA LEU A 80 2.57 9.59 10.90
C LEU A 80 3.30 10.92 10.68
N ASP A 81 4.16 11.32 11.63
CA ASP A 81 4.88 12.60 11.52
C ASP A 81 5.89 12.55 10.37
N ALA A 82 6.58 11.41 10.21
CA ALA A 82 7.49 11.21 9.08
C ALA A 82 6.75 11.24 7.74
N LEU A 83 5.52 10.71 7.66
CA LEU A 83 4.70 10.79 6.45
C LEU A 83 4.26 12.24 6.15
N VAL A 84 3.82 12.98 7.17
CA VAL A 84 3.47 14.40 7.01
C VAL A 84 4.67 15.21 6.50
N LEU A 85 5.84 15.02 7.11
CA LEU A 85 7.07 15.69 6.70
C LEU A 85 7.46 15.34 5.26
N GLU A 86 7.27 14.08 4.86
CA GLU A 86 7.51 13.65 3.48
C GLU A 86 6.62 14.40 2.48
N LEU A 87 5.32 14.49 2.77
CA LEU A 87 4.38 15.21 1.92
C LEU A 87 4.62 16.73 1.86
N LEU A 88 5.34 17.28 2.82
CA LEU A 88 5.78 18.67 2.83
C LEU A 88 7.16 18.86 2.17
N GLY A 89 7.84 17.80 1.77
CA GLY A 89 9.18 17.85 1.18
C GLY A 89 10.30 18.11 2.19
N ASP A 90 10.06 17.80 3.45
CA ASP A 90 11.07 17.97 4.51
C ASP A 90 12.05 16.78 4.50
N PRO A 91 13.37 16.99 4.58
CA PRO A 91 14.37 15.93 4.63
C PRO A 91 14.22 14.93 5.80
N ARG A 92 13.43 15.26 6.82
CA ARG A 92 13.10 14.35 7.93
C ARG A 92 11.94 13.40 7.61
N GLY A 93 11.35 13.54 6.43
CA GLY A 93 10.30 12.65 5.95
C GLY A 93 10.77 11.20 5.77
N CYS A 94 9.82 10.29 5.64
CA CYS A 94 10.08 8.84 5.59
C CYS A 94 10.88 8.38 4.35
N ALA A 95 11.01 9.23 3.34
CA ALA A 95 11.86 9.05 2.16
C ALA A 95 12.73 10.28 1.89
N ASN A 96 13.16 10.99 2.95
CA ASN A 96 14.00 12.19 2.95
C ASN A 96 13.39 13.38 2.17
N GLY A 97 12.08 13.47 2.09
CA GLY A 97 11.36 14.53 1.37
C GLY A 97 11.45 14.42 -0.16
N MET A 98 11.89 13.28 -0.68
CA MET A 98 12.08 13.05 -2.12
C MET A 98 11.10 12.03 -2.71
N GLY A 99 10.47 11.21 -1.89
CA GLY A 99 9.55 10.17 -2.32
C GLY A 99 8.13 10.69 -2.59
N GLY A 100 7.77 11.78 -1.96
CA GLY A 100 6.42 12.35 -2.02
C GLY A 100 5.35 11.36 -1.58
N SER A 101 4.23 11.34 -2.27
CA SER A 101 3.11 10.44 -1.94
C SER A 101 3.33 8.99 -2.40
N ALA A 102 4.08 8.78 -3.47
CA ALA A 102 4.16 7.48 -4.12
C ALA A 102 5.25 6.56 -3.55
N SER A 103 6.39 7.13 -3.12
CA SER A 103 7.58 6.35 -2.76
C SER A 103 7.88 6.40 -1.26
N ILE A 104 6.84 6.30 -0.45
CA ILE A 104 6.94 6.26 1.02
C ILE A 104 7.39 4.89 1.50
N GLN A 105 8.19 4.85 2.57
CA GLN A 105 8.73 3.61 3.12
C GLN A 105 9.02 3.72 4.61
N SER A 106 9.11 2.60 5.31
CA SER A 106 9.55 2.51 6.70
C SER A 106 10.37 1.25 6.93
N ILE A 107 11.67 1.40 7.07
CA ILE A 107 12.57 0.28 7.36
C ILE A 107 12.21 -0.35 8.72
N LEU A 108 11.87 0.47 9.72
CA LEU A 108 11.52 0.00 11.06
C LEU A 108 10.25 -0.85 11.07
N ALA A 109 9.28 -0.52 10.22
CA ALA A 109 8.03 -1.26 10.09
C ALA A 109 8.09 -2.33 8.97
N ASN A 110 9.23 -2.53 8.31
CA ASN A 110 9.40 -3.40 7.14
C ASN A 110 8.41 -3.06 6.01
N ILE A 111 8.19 -1.77 5.77
CA ILE A 111 7.35 -1.26 4.69
C ILE A 111 8.24 -0.74 3.57
N TYR A 112 8.05 -1.30 2.38
CA TYR A 112 8.80 -0.97 1.17
C TYR A 112 7.89 -0.28 0.17
N GLY A 113 8.31 0.89 -0.27
CA GLY A 113 7.53 1.77 -1.11
C GLY A 113 7.55 1.39 -2.59
N HIS A 114 6.76 2.12 -3.34
CA HIS A 114 6.67 2.06 -4.79
C HIS A 114 7.77 2.91 -5.43
N ASP A 115 8.26 2.50 -6.59
CA ASP A 115 9.37 3.17 -7.29
C ASP A 115 8.93 4.08 -8.46
N GLY A 116 7.63 4.25 -8.66
CA GLY A 116 7.03 5.03 -9.75
C GLY A 116 6.57 4.20 -10.95
N MET A 117 7.04 2.97 -11.12
CA MET A 117 6.60 2.06 -12.18
C MET A 117 5.49 1.14 -11.65
N LEU A 118 4.28 1.22 -12.21
CA LEU A 118 3.11 0.50 -11.73
C LEU A 118 3.35 -1.02 -11.73
N GLY A 119 3.14 -1.65 -10.58
CA GLY A 119 3.31 -3.10 -10.43
C GLY A 119 4.74 -3.57 -10.16
N SER A 120 5.77 -2.72 -10.26
CA SER A 120 7.18 -3.11 -10.06
C SER A 120 7.46 -3.66 -8.66
N GLN A 121 6.70 -3.24 -7.64
CA GLN A 121 6.81 -3.78 -6.30
C GLN A 121 6.49 -5.28 -6.22
N VAL A 122 5.72 -5.82 -7.19
CA VAL A 122 5.30 -7.24 -7.18
C VAL A 122 6.50 -8.18 -7.41
N PRO A 123 7.29 -8.07 -8.49
CA PRO A 123 8.49 -8.91 -8.65
C PRO A 123 9.53 -8.67 -7.55
N ILE A 124 9.63 -7.45 -7.01
CA ILE A 124 10.54 -7.16 -5.88
C ILE A 124 10.09 -7.90 -4.63
N ALA A 125 8.79 -7.86 -4.30
CA ALA A 125 8.20 -8.60 -3.18
C ALA A 125 8.42 -10.11 -3.30
N VAL A 126 8.21 -10.65 -4.50
CA VAL A 126 8.43 -12.06 -4.80
C VAL A 126 9.91 -12.44 -4.61
N GLY A 127 10.83 -11.61 -5.11
CA GLY A 127 12.27 -11.81 -4.94
C GLY A 127 12.69 -11.77 -3.47
N ALA A 128 12.21 -10.79 -2.70
CA ALA A 128 12.49 -10.69 -1.27
C ALA A 128 11.93 -11.90 -0.49
N CYS A 129 10.68 -12.27 -0.76
CA CYS A 129 10.05 -13.43 -0.15
C CYS A 129 10.76 -14.74 -0.52
N PHE A 130 11.22 -14.88 -1.76
CA PHE A 130 12.01 -16.04 -2.19
C PHE A 130 13.33 -16.14 -1.42
N ALA A 131 14.00 -15.03 -1.22
CA ALA A 131 15.31 -14.99 -0.55
C ALA A 131 15.22 -15.29 0.95
N ASN A 132 14.21 -14.77 1.66
CA ASN A 132 14.19 -14.82 3.13
C ASN A 132 13.03 -15.65 3.72
N ARG A 133 12.07 -16.07 2.89
CA ARG A 133 10.89 -16.84 3.29
C ARG A 133 10.01 -16.17 4.38
N LYS A 134 10.13 -14.87 4.57
CA LYS A 134 9.27 -14.14 5.50
C LYS A 134 7.85 -14.00 4.95
N PRO A 135 6.83 -14.05 5.82
CA PRO A 135 5.46 -13.67 5.45
C PRO A 135 5.47 -12.31 4.76
N THR A 136 4.94 -12.26 3.55
CA THR A 136 5.02 -11.08 2.68
C THR A 136 3.63 -10.66 2.26
N LEU A 137 3.33 -9.37 2.39
CA LEU A 137 2.16 -8.76 1.78
C LEU A 137 2.60 -7.88 0.62
N CYS A 138 1.89 -7.99 -0.49
CA CYS A 138 2.15 -7.17 -1.65
C CYS A 138 0.83 -6.55 -2.15
N PHE A 139 0.73 -5.24 -2.04
CA PHE A 139 -0.42 -4.49 -2.51
C PHE A 139 -0.22 -4.04 -3.96
N ALA A 140 -1.25 -4.18 -4.77
CA ALA A 140 -1.24 -3.74 -6.16
C ALA A 140 -2.62 -3.18 -6.55
N GLY A 141 -2.66 -2.23 -7.48
CA GLY A 141 -3.91 -1.78 -8.08
C GLY A 141 -4.37 -2.74 -9.18
N ASP A 142 -5.65 -2.69 -9.53
CA ASP A 142 -6.25 -3.55 -10.55
C ASP A 142 -5.58 -3.41 -11.93
N ALA A 143 -5.18 -2.21 -12.32
CA ALA A 143 -4.49 -2.00 -13.58
C ALA A 143 -3.05 -2.56 -13.57
N ALA A 144 -2.37 -2.50 -12.45
CA ALA A 144 -1.03 -3.09 -12.31
C ALA A 144 -1.04 -4.62 -12.50
N MET A 145 -2.17 -5.28 -12.23
CA MET A 145 -2.33 -6.73 -12.46
C MET A 145 -2.35 -7.12 -13.94
N GLU A 146 -2.42 -6.15 -14.85
CA GLU A 146 -2.39 -6.38 -16.30
C GLU A 146 -0.97 -6.41 -16.87
N GLU A 147 0.03 -6.02 -16.06
CA GLU A 147 1.42 -6.01 -16.46
C GLU A 147 1.99 -7.44 -16.55
N ASP A 148 2.75 -7.71 -17.60
CA ASP A 148 3.31 -9.04 -17.89
C ASP A 148 4.25 -9.53 -16.78
N TYR A 149 5.09 -8.65 -16.24
CA TYR A 149 6.00 -8.97 -15.14
C TYR A 149 5.26 -9.25 -13.82
N VAL A 150 4.06 -8.69 -13.63
CA VAL A 150 3.21 -9.01 -12.47
C VAL A 150 2.65 -10.41 -12.63
N LEU A 151 2.08 -10.74 -13.78
CA LEU A 151 1.54 -12.09 -14.05
C LEU A 151 2.64 -13.15 -13.95
N ALA A 152 3.83 -12.90 -14.50
CA ALA A 152 4.98 -13.78 -14.35
C ALA A 152 5.39 -13.98 -12.88
N SER A 153 5.35 -12.93 -12.09
CA SER A 153 5.67 -12.97 -10.65
C SER A 153 4.69 -13.81 -9.84
N LEU A 154 3.39 -13.73 -10.14
CA LEU A 154 2.36 -14.59 -9.53
C LEU A 154 2.63 -16.05 -9.82
N GLY A 155 2.91 -16.39 -11.08
CA GLY A 155 3.25 -17.75 -11.50
C GLY A 155 4.50 -18.28 -10.79
N TRP A 156 5.53 -17.46 -10.68
CA TRP A 156 6.75 -17.78 -9.96
C TRP A 156 6.50 -18.05 -8.48
N ALA A 157 5.78 -17.14 -7.82
CA ALA A 157 5.43 -17.27 -6.41
C ALA A 157 4.66 -18.56 -6.11
N GLY A 158 3.67 -18.90 -6.96
CA GLY A 158 2.91 -20.14 -6.86
C GLY A 158 3.78 -21.38 -7.05
N THR A 159 4.64 -21.39 -8.07
CA THR A 159 5.55 -22.51 -8.35
C THR A 159 6.47 -22.79 -7.17
N HIS A 160 6.98 -21.74 -6.53
CA HIS A 160 7.90 -21.85 -5.38
C HIS A 160 7.21 -21.90 -4.03
N ARG A 161 5.87 -21.90 -3.98
CA ARG A 161 5.06 -21.94 -2.75
C ARG A 161 5.55 -20.89 -1.74
N LEU A 162 5.64 -19.65 -2.21
CA LEU A 162 6.10 -18.55 -1.36
C LEU A 162 5.04 -18.15 -0.35
N PRO A 163 5.40 -17.79 0.89
CA PRO A 163 4.48 -17.26 1.89
C PRO A 163 4.15 -15.78 1.59
N ILE A 164 3.55 -15.52 0.45
CA ILE A 164 3.19 -14.19 -0.02
C ILE A 164 1.69 -14.09 -0.27
N LEU A 165 1.08 -13.00 0.21
CA LEU A 165 -0.30 -12.63 -0.06
C LEU A 165 -0.32 -11.41 -0.96
N PHE A 166 -0.91 -11.55 -2.14
CA PHE A 166 -1.17 -10.45 -3.04
C PHE A 166 -2.55 -9.86 -2.74
N ILE A 167 -2.60 -8.55 -2.54
CA ILE A 167 -3.82 -7.81 -2.22
C ILE A 167 -4.08 -6.84 -3.36
N VAL A 168 -5.15 -7.09 -4.10
CA VAL A 168 -5.52 -6.25 -5.24
C VAL A 168 -6.57 -5.24 -4.80
N GLU A 169 -6.20 -3.98 -4.84
CA GLU A 169 -7.11 -2.85 -4.57
C GLU A 169 -7.76 -2.42 -5.89
N ASP A 170 -8.93 -3.00 -6.16
CA ASP A 170 -9.68 -2.77 -7.39
C ASP A 170 -10.64 -1.58 -7.24
N ASN A 171 -10.26 -0.44 -7.82
CA ASN A 171 -11.11 0.75 -7.89
C ASN A 171 -11.80 0.91 -9.26
N ASN A 172 -11.71 -0.10 -10.12
CA ASN A 172 -12.29 -0.12 -11.47
C ASN A 172 -11.68 0.91 -12.44
N LEU A 173 -10.58 1.57 -12.09
CA LEU A 173 -10.00 2.66 -12.88
C LEU A 173 -8.48 2.51 -13.04
N SER A 174 -7.99 2.83 -14.24
CA SER A 174 -6.59 3.17 -14.49
C SER A 174 -6.53 4.62 -14.93
N VAL A 175 -6.07 5.52 -14.05
CA VAL A 175 -6.20 6.96 -14.20
C VAL A 175 -7.68 7.33 -14.38
N LEU A 176 -8.17 7.47 -15.61
CA LEU A 176 -9.57 7.77 -15.96
C LEU A 176 -10.22 6.67 -16.82
N THR A 177 -9.52 5.59 -17.13
CA THR A 177 -10.03 4.51 -17.99
C THR A 177 -10.65 3.40 -17.15
N GLU A 178 -11.92 3.14 -17.38
CA GLU A 178 -12.64 2.05 -16.69
C GLU A 178 -12.09 0.66 -17.08
N LYS A 179 -12.10 -0.25 -16.11
CA LYS A 179 -11.63 -1.64 -16.28
C LYS A 179 -12.27 -2.34 -17.49
N LYS A 180 -13.58 -2.20 -17.68
CA LYS A 180 -14.31 -2.81 -18.81
C LYS A 180 -13.82 -2.39 -20.21
N VAL A 181 -13.14 -1.23 -20.30
CA VAL A 181 -12.55 -0.73 -21.56
C VAL A 181 -11.15 -1.29 -21.77
N ARG A 182 -10.42 -1.56 -20.69
CA ARG A 182 -9.05 -2.04 -20.72
C ARG A 182 -8.96 -3.54 -20.93
N ARG A 183 -9.85 -4.31 -20.32
CA ARG A 183 -9.82 -5.78 -20.36
C ARG A 183 -11.21 -6.41 -20.33
N SER A 184 -11.30 -7.61 -20.89
CA SER A 184 -12.52 -8.43 -20.91
C SER A 184 -12.51 -9.57 -19.87
N TRP A 185 -11.53 -9.63 -18.98
CA TRP A 185 -11.34 -10.66 -17.96
C TRP A 185 -11.17 -10.05 -16.58
N ASP A 186 -11.51 -10.78 -15.54
CA ASP A 186 -11.26 -10.39 -14.16
C ASP A 186 -9.96 -11.02 -13.67
N ALA A 187 -9.23 -10.29 -12.83
CA ALA A 187 -7.93 -10.73 -12.33
C ALA A 187 -8.03 -11.90 -11.34
N ILE A 188 -9.21 -12.10 -10.76
CA ILE A 188 -9.51 -13.14 -9.77
C ILE A 188 -10.96 -13.55 -9.94
#